data_df0eb33e79a7470df76ed5aaf54677a0
#
_entry.id   df0eb33e79a7470df76ed5aaf54677a0
#
_cell.length_a   1.000
_cell.length_b   1.000
_cell.length_c   1.000
_cell.angle_alpha   90.00
_cell.angle_beta   90.00
_cell.angle_gamma   90.00
#
_symmetry.space_group_name_H-M   'P 1'
#
loop_
_entity.id
_entity.type
_entity.pdbx_description
1 polymer ?
#
loop_
_entity_poly.entity_id
_entity_poly.type
_entity_poly.pdbx_seq_one_letter_code
_entity_poly.pdbx_strand_id
1 'polypeptide(L)'
;MQDTPDAHAHFGWFKRRRHLKVDEITVVDKPMLKRAVGAAALGNAMEWFDFGVYGYLAVTIGQVFFPSSNPTAQVIAAFATFTVAFLVRPLGGLVFGPLGDRYGRQKVLAFTMILMALGTFSIGLIPAYERIGIWAPVLLLLARVVQGFSTGGEYGGAATFIAEYSTDRNRGLMGSWLEFGTLGGYIAGAGTVTALHMLLSSEQMLDWGWRIPFLVAGPLGLLGLYMRMKLEETPAFRAFAEEAEKREHDRPGLGALFQVHGRQLLVCMGLVLVFNVTDYMLLTYMPSYLSVTMGYAESKGLLLIIIVMLVMMPLNIVGGVFSDKLGRRPMIIGACIALLVLAVPCLLLVGSGNDGLIFLGLMLLGLALVCFTSSMPSTLPALFYTPVRYSALSIAFNVSVSLFGGTTPLVTAWLVERTGDPLVPAYYLMGAAVIGLVTMLFVKETAGLPLRGSPPAVGCRKEAAALLMSDAPVTVDPDLPPLPDVADPEQVKPAL
;
A
#
# COMPACT_ATOMS: atom_id res chain seq x y z
N MET A 1 17.71 32.88 37.49
CA MET A 1 17.81 31.44 37.58
C MET A 1 16.51 30.90 37.02
N GLN A 2 16.51 30.63 35.74
CA GLN A 2 15.34 30.09 35.01
C GLN A 2 15.58 28.56 34.84
N ASP A 3 14.66 27.79 35.40
CA ASP A 3 14.67 26.34 35.30
C ASP A 3 14.39 25.92 33.85
N THR A 4 15.36 25.25 33.25
CA THR A 4 15.19 24.54 31.98
C THR A 4 14.47 23.23 32.24
N PRO A 5 13.42 22.85 31.49
CA PRO A 5 12.78 21.56 31.63
C PRO A 5 13.69 20.44 31.11
N ASP A 6 13.96 19.46 31.94
CA ASP A 6 14.73 18.26 31.65
C ASP A 6 14.19 17.47 30.46
N ALA A 7 14.99 17.37 29.41
CA ALA A 7 14.72 16.63 28.18
C ALA A 7 15.14 15.14 28.29
N HIS A 8 14.77 14.45 29.39
CA HIS A 8 14.93 13.01 29.54
C HIS A 8 13.60 12.34 29.94
N ALA A 9 12.64 12.32 29.00
CA ALA A 9 11.47 11.48 29.14
C ALA A 9 11.86 10.00 28.96
N HIS A 10 12.13 9.33 30.05
CA HIS A 10 12.29 7.89 30.12
C HIS A 10 11.04 7.18 29.56
N PHE A 11 11.23 6.30 28.59
CA PHE A 11 10.22 5.38 28.03
C PHE A 11 9.77 4.36 29.10
N GLY A 12 9.03 4.81 30.08
CA GLY A 12 8.37 3.97 31.09
C GLY A 12 6.88 3.83 30.78
N TRP A 13 6.46 2.63 30.41
CA TRP A 13 5.05 2.27 30.38
C TRP A 13 4.54 2.21 31.81
N PHE A 14 4.15 3.34 32.38
CA PHE A 14 3.51 3.36 33.70
C PHE A 14 2.03 2.96 33.57
N LYS A 15 1.67 1.81 34.19
CA LYS A 15 0.30 1.38 34.41
C LYS A 15 -0.38 2.36 35.33
N ARG A 16 -1.01 3.43 34.89
CA ARG A 16 -2.01 4.13 35.70
C ARG A 16 -3.31 3.35 35.59
N ARG A 17 -3.78 2.79 36.69
CA ARG A 17 -5.14 2.23 36.85
C ARG A 17 -6.10 3.40 36.78
N ARG A 18 -6.72 3.65 35.64
CA ARG A 18 -7.85 4.57 35.53
C ARG A 18 -9.04 3.76 35.05
N HIS A 19 -10.19 3.91 35.70
CA HIS A 19 -11.44 3.34 35.22
C HIS A 19 -11.85 4.11 33.96
N LEU A 20 -12.07 3.38 32.86
CA LEU A 20 -12.60 3.94 31.61
C LEU A 20 -14.05 4.36 31.86
N LYS A 21 -14.44 5.50 31.26
CA LYS A 21 -15.84 5.91 31.19
C LYS A 21 -16.47 5.36 29.90
N VAL A 22 -17.81 5.27 29.84
CA VAL A 22 -18.56 4.73 28.71
C VAL A 22 -18.31 5.56 27.42
N ASP A 23 -18.16 6.86 27.56
CA ASP A 23 -17.87 7.84 26.52
C ASP A 23 -16.42 7.76 25.98
N GLU A 24 -15.54 7.08 26.70
CA GLU A 24 -14.15 6.82 26.29
C GLU A 24 -14.01 5.53 25.45
N ILE A 25 -15.10 4.85 25.06
CA ILE A 25 -15.09 3.62 24.25
C ILE A 25 -15.86 3.84 22.96
N THR A 26 -15.22 3.59 21.83
CA THR A 26 -15.86 3.66 20.52
C THR A 26 -16.55 2.36 20.18
N VAL A 27 -17.87 2.38 19.93
CA VAL A 27 -18.62 1.25 19.39
C VAL A 27 -18.71 1.39 17.88
N VAL A 28 -18.09 0.45 17.16
CA VAL A 28 -18.00 0.50 15.68
C VAL A 28 -19.33 0.19 15.01
N ASP A 29 -19.76 1.04 14.08
CA ASP A 29 -20.89 0.77 13.21
C ASP A 29 -20.48 -0.23 12.10
N LYS A 30 -20.96 -1.48 12.19
CA LYS A 30 -20.63 -2.56 11.26
C LYS A 30 -21.07 -2.31 9.81
N PRO A 31 -22.27 -1.79 9.50
CA PRO A 31 -22.66 -1.42 8.14
C PRO A 31 -21.74 -0.39 7.52
N MET A 32 -21.38 0.64 8.26
CA MET A 32 -20.47 1.68 7.84
C MET A 32 -19.06 1.16 7.59
N LEU A 33 -18.53 0.33 8.51
CA LEU A 33 -17.24 -0.33 8.35
C LEU A 33 -17.18 -1.16 7.05
N LYS A 34 -18.20 -1.97 6.76
CA LYS A 34 -18.26 -2.79 5.54
C LYS A 34 -18.25 -1.92 4.26
N ARG A 35 -19.01 -0.82 4.24
CA ARG A 35 -19.02 0.11 3.11
C ARG A 35 -17.67 0.79 2.91
N ALA A 36 -17.06 1.21 4.00
CA ALA A 36 -15.76 1.84 4.02
C ALA A 36 -14.65 0.92 3.50
N VAL A 37 -14.58 -0.29 4.03
CA VAL A 37 -13.62 -1.32 3.61
C VAL A 37 -13.81 -1.69 2.13
N GLY A 38 -15.06 -1.90 1.70
CA GLY A 38 -15.37 -2.22 0.29
C GLY A 38 -14.96 -1.11 -0.67
N ALA A 39 -15.22 0.15 -0.32
CA ALA A 39 -14.84 1.30 -1.13
C ALA A 39 -13.32 1.49 -1.21
N ALA A 40 -12.62 1.31 -0.07
CA ALA A 40 -11.16 1.38 -0.04
C ALA A 40 -10.53 0.25 -0.87
N ALA A 41 -11.01 -0.98 -0.73
CA ALA A 41 -10.55 -2.13 -1.51
C ALA A 41 -10.75 -1.93 -3.01
N LEU A 42 -11.92 -1.41 -3.43
CA LEU A 42 -12.21 -1.17 -4.83
C LEU A 42 -11.37 -0.03 -5.42
N GLY A 43 -11.21 1.10 -4.69
CA GLY A 43 -10.35 2.19 -5.11
C GLY A 43 -8.91 1.72 -5.30
N ASN A 44 -8.42 0.92 -4.35
CA ASN A 44 -7.10 0.33 -4.41
C ASN A 44 -6.95 -0.66 -5.60
N ALA A 45 -7.99 -1.46 -5.88
CA ALA A 45 -7.99 -2.36 -7.04
C ALA A 45 -7.81 -1.60 -8.38
N MET A 46 -8.42 -0.44 -8.51
CA MET A 46 -8.30 0.38 -9.73
C MET A 46 -6.90 0.98 -9.87
N GLU A 47 -6.31 1.47 -8.77
CA GLU A 47 -4.93 1.97 -8.77
C GLU A 47 -3.95 0.86 -9.21
N TRP A 48 -4.10 -0.34 -8.63
CA TRP A 48 -3.19 -1.45 -8.91
C TRP A 48 -3.45 -2.13 -10.27
N PHE A 49 -4.65 -2.03 -10.83
CA PHE A 49 -4.88 -2.36 -12.23
C PHE A 49 -3.99 -1.52 -13.15
N ASP A 50 -3.98 -0.20 -12.98
CA ASP A 50 -3.24 0.74 -13.82
C ASP A 50 -1.72 0.50 -13.74
N PHE A 51 -1.17 0.31 -12.54
CA PHE A 51 0.25 0.01 -12.34
C PHE A 51 0.61 -1.40 -12.82
N GLY A 52 -0.25 -2.38 -12.55
CA GLY A 52 -0.06 -3.76 -12.98
C GLY A 52 0.00 -3.92 -14.50
N VAL A 53 -0.95 -3.31 -15.22
CA VAL A 53 -0.96 -3.33 -16.69
C VAL A 53 0.36 -2.87 -17.28
N TYR A 54 0.94 -1.78 -16.78
CA TYR A 54 2.22 -1.30 -17.26
C TYR A 54 3.35 -2.30 -16.99
N GLY A 55 3.41 -2.86 -15.78
CA GLY A 55 4.42 -3.86 -15.41
C GLY A 55 4.32 -5.12 -16.27
N TYR A 56 3.10 -5.59 -16.53
CA TYR A 56 2.86 -6.80 -17.35
C TYR A 56 3.11 -6.58 -18.83
N LEU A 57 3.00 -5.35 -19.32
CA LEU A 57 3.35 -4.96 -20.68
C LEU A 57 4.77 -4.43 -20.80
N ALA A 58 5.64 -4.54 -19.79
CA ALA A 58 6.96 -3.94 -19.80
C ALA A 58 7.82 -4.39 -21.00
N VAL A 59 7.73 -5.65 -21.40
CA VAL A 59 8.41 -6.20 -22.58
C VAL A 59 7.87 -5.53 -23.85
N THR A 60 6.57 -5.53 -24.06
CA THR A 60 5.90 -4.92 -25.21
C THR A 60 6.14 -3.41 -25.28
N ILE A 61 6.03 -2.70 -24.14
CA ILE A 61 6.33 -1.27 -24.04
C ILE A 61 7.80 -0.99 -24.38
N GLY A 62 8.72 -1.86 -23.92
CA GLY A 62 10.12 -1.78 -24.26
C GLY A 62 10.35 -1.80 -25.78
N GLN A 63 9.69 -2.72 -26.47
CA GLN A 63 9.79 -2.84 -27.94
C GLN A 63 9.15 -1.66 -28.68
N VAL A 64 7.99 -1.19 -28.23
CA VAL A 64 7.23 -0.13 -28.91
C VAL A 64 7.85 1.26 -28.74
N PHE A 65 8.41 1.56 -27.58
CA PHE A 65 8.88 2.91 -27.23
C PHE A 65 10.40 3.06 -27.20
N PHE A 66 11.15 1.97 -27.03
CA PHE A 66 12.61 2.01 -26.84
C PHE A 66 13.32 1.08 -27.82
N PRO A 67 13.52 1.49 -29.07
CA PRO A 67 14.17 0.64 -30.06
C PRO A 67 15.62 0.34 -29.66
N SER A 68 15.92 -0.94 -29.50
CA SER A 68 17.24 -1.47 -29.18
C SER A 68 17.37 -2.88 -29.75
N SER A 69 18.58 -3.27 -30.12
CA SER A 69 18.88 -4.65 -30.52
C SER A 69 18.95 -5.60 -29.29
N ASN A 70 19.03 -5.08 -28.08
CA ASN A 70 19.07 -5.84 -26.84
C ASN A 70 17.70 -5.81 -26.15
N PRO A 71 16.96 -6.96 -26.07
CA PRO A 71 15.65 -7.03 -25.41
C PRO A 71 15.69 -6.64 -23.92
N THR A 72 16.76 -6.99 -23.21
CA THR A 72 16.89 -6.62 -21.79
C THR A 72 17.03 -5.11 -21.62
N ALA A 73 17.76 -4.43 -22.52
CA ALA A 73 17.87 -2.97 -22.49
C ALA A 73 16.51 -2.28 -22.70
N GLN A 74 15.64 -2.85 -23.57
CA GLN A 74 14.27 -2.37 -23.77
C GLN A 74 13.44 -2.48 -22.50
N VAL A 75 13.50 -3.62 -21.81
CA VAL A 75 12.77 -3.85 -20.55
C VAL A 75 13.30 -2.95 -19.43
N ILE A 76 14.60 -2.76 -19.32
CA ILE A 76 15.21 -1.83 -18.39
C ILE A 76 14.70 -0.39 -18.62
N ALA A 77 14.63 0.06 -19.89
CA ALA A 77 14.09 1.37 -20.23
C ALA A 77 12.61 1.51 -19.87
N ALA A 78 11.79 0.46 -20.10
CA ALA A 78 10.40 0.43 -19.67
C ALA A 78 10.28 0.52 -18.14
N PHE A 79 11.07 -0.23 -17.37
CA PHE A 79 11.10 -0.14 -15.91
C PHE A 79 11.68 1.17 -15.38
N ALA A 80 12.57 1.84 -16.13
CA ALA A 80 13.01 3.18 -15.78
C ALA A 80 11.87 4.20 -15.79
N THR A 81 11.00 4.15 -16.80
CA THR A 81 9.81 5.02 -16.85
C THR A 81 8.78 4.63 -15.80
N PHE A 82 8.64 3.33 -15.47
CA PHE A 82 7.84 2.86 -14.33
C PHE A 82 8.36 3.46 -13.02
N THR A 83 9.65 3.38 -12.78
CA THR A 83 10.32 3.92 -11.59
C THR A 83 10.09 5.42 -11.43
N VAL A 84 10.17 6.20 -12.51
CA VAL A 84 9.95 7.66 -12.45
C VAL A 84 8.56 8.00 -11.92
N ALA A 85 7.51 7.25 -12.29
CA ALA A 85 6.18 7.44 -11.74
C ALA A 85 6.17 7.31 -10.20
N PHE A 86 6.93 6.36 -9.64
CA PHE A 86 7.04 6.18 -8.20
C PHE A 86 7.88 7.26 -7.53
N LEU A 87 8.99 7.68 -8.14
CA LEU A 87 9.84 8.74 -7.57
C LEU A 87 9.13 10.09 -7.43
N VAL A 88 8.10 10.32 -8.23
CA VAL A 88 7.28 11.55 -8.17
C VAL A 88 6.15 11.47 -7.12
N ARG A 89 5.75 10.27 -6.66
CA ARG A 89 4.66 10.10 -5.67
C ARG A 89 4.82 10.95 -4.39
N PRO A 90 5.99 11.06 -3.76
CA PRO A 90 6.15 11.91 -2.58
C PRO A 90 5.81 13.38 -2.84
N LEU A 91 6.14 13.90 -4.03
CA LEU A 91 5.79 15.28 -4.42
C LEU A 91 4.28 15.47 -4.53
N GLY A 92 3.58 14.48 -5.09
CA GLY A 92 2.12 14.45 -5.12
C GLY A 92 1.53 14.50 -3.72
N GLY A 93 2.05 13.70 -2.79
CA GLY A 93 1.63 13.70 -1.39
C GLY A 93 1.83 15.06 -0.69
N LEU A 94 2.94 15.73 -0.96
CA LEU A 94 3.24 17.06 -0.42
C LEU A 94 2.29 18.15 -0.95
N VAL A 95 1.79 18.00 -2.18
CA VAL A 95 0.86 18.97 -2.79
C VAL A 95 -0.59 18.64 -2.43
N PHE A 96 -1.02 17.41 -2.62
CA PHE A 96 -2.42 17.01 -2.42
C PHE A 96 -2.80 16.84 -0.95
N GLY A 97 -1.83 16.58 -0.06
CA GLY A 97 -2.07 16.56 1.39
C GLY A 97 -2.67 17.90 1.89
N PRO A 98 -1.94 19.03 1.79
CA PRO A 98 -2.43 20.34 2.18
C PRO A 98 -3.69 20.79 1.42
N LEU A 99 -3.80 20.45 0.11
CA LEU A 99 -5.01 20.74 -0.67
C LEU A 99 -6.22 19.98 -0.13
N GLY A 100 -6.04 18.73 0.27
CA GLY A 100 -7.10 17.92 0.89
C GLY A 100 -7.57 18.48 2.22
N ASP A 101 -6.63 18.98 3.02
CA ASP A 101 -6.95 19.60 4.30
C ASP A 101 -7.66 20.97 4.12
N ARG A 102 -7.43 21.67 2.99
CA ARG A 102 -8.01 22.99 2.71
C ARG A 102 -9.35 22.93 1.97
N TYR A 103 -9.48 22.06 0.96
CA TYR A 103 -10.65 22.01 0.06
C TYR A 103 -11.56 20.81 0.30
N GLY A 104 -11.21 19.96 1.26
CA GLY A 104 -11.90 18.70 1.56
C GLY A 104 -11.24 17.50 0.88
N ARG A 105 -11.04 16.42 1.65
CA ARG A 105 -10.34 15.22 1.18
C ARG A 105 -11.04 14.53 0.03
N GLN A 106 -12.38 14.47 0.06
CA GLN A 106 -13.19 13.85 -0.98
C GLN A 106 -12.97 14.50 -2.36
N LYS A 107 -12.97 15.84 -2.42
CA LYS A 107 -12.77 16.57 -3.69
C LYS A 107 -11.37 16.38 -4.25
N VAL A 108 -10.34 16.42 -3.40
CA VAL A 108 -8.95 16.24 -3.81
C VAL A 108 -8.71 14.81 -4.27
N LEU A 109 -9.23 13.82 -3.54
CA LEU A 109 -9.14 12.41 -3.96
C LEU A 109 -9.89 12.11 -5.26
N ALA A 110 -11.03 12.78 -5.50
CA ALA A 110 -11.73 12.68 -6.79
C ALA A 110 -10.90 13.30 -7.93
N PHE A 111 -10.27 14.44 -7.68
CA PHE A 111 -9.40 15.11 -8.64
C PHE A 111 -8.15 14.27 -8.97
N THR A 112 -7.48 13.71 -7.95
CA THR A 112 -6.30 12.86 -8.16
C THR A 112 -6.64 11.59 -8.94
N MET A 113 -7.81 10.98 -8.69
CA MET A 113 -8.28 9.83 -9.46
C MET A 113 -8.55 10.16 -10.94
N ILE A 114 -9.15 11.32 -11.23
CA ILE A 114 -9.31 11.79 -12.62
C ILE A 114 -7.94 11.97 -13.28
N LEU A 115 -7.02 12.62 -12.58
CA LEU A 115 -5.68 12.88 -13.09
C LEU A 115 -4.90 11.58 -13.36
N MET A 116 -5.03 10.59 -12.48
CA MET A 116 -4.46 9.24 -12.66
C MET A 116 -5.06 8.55 -13.89
N ALA A 117 -6.38 8.51 -13.99
CA ALA A 117 -7.08 7.89 -15.11
C ALA A 117 -6.74 8.55 -16.45
N LEU A 118 -6.63 9.89 -16.50
CA LEU A 118 -6.19 10.61 -17.69
C LEU A 118 -4.73 10.29 -18.04
N GLY A 119 -3.85 10.21 -17.04
CA GLY A 119 -2.46 9.80 -17.24
C GLY A 119 -2.36 8.41 -17.87
N THR A 120 -3.06 7.42 -17.30
CA THR A 120 -3.09 6.05 -17.81
C THR A 120 -3.73 5.97 -19.19
N PHE A 121 -4.89 6.59 -19.39
CA PHE A 121 -5.58 6.61 -20.69
C PHE A 121 -4.71 7.25 -21.78
N SER A 122 -4.00 8.33 -21.49
CA SER A 122 -3.14 9.02 -22.44
C SER A 122 -2.00 8.14 -22.95
N ILE A 123 -1.49 7.19 -22.15
CA ILE A 123 -0.47 6.23 -22.59
C ILE A 123 -0.99 5.44 -23.81
N GLY A 124 -2.25 4.97 -23.76
CA GLY A 124 -2.86 4.24 -24.89
C GLY A 124 -2.99 5.04 -26.20
N LEU A 125 -2.95 6.36 -26.13
CA LEU A 125 -3.05 7.26 -27.28
C LEU A 125 -1.70 7.64 -27.90
N ILE A 126 -0.57 7.39 -27.22
CA ILE A 126 0.77 7.78 -27.70
C ILE A 126 1.13 6.96 -28.94
N PRO A 127 1.57 7.60 -30.05
CA PRO A 127 2.09 6.88 -31.19
C PRO A 127 3.41 6.16 -30.84
N ALA A 128 3.68 5.01 -31.51
CA ALA A 128 4.91 4.26 -31.31
C ALA A 128 6.15 5.06 -31.78
N TYR A 129 7.34 4.64 -31.35
CA TYR A 129 8.62 5.28 -31.71
C TYR A 129 8.82 5.39 -33.21
N GLU A 130 8.40 4.40 -33.99
CA GLU A 130 8.51 4.40 -35.46
C GLU A 130 7.80 5.57 -36.11
N ARG A 131 6.75 6.14 -35.50
CA ARG A 131 5.95 7.24 -36.06
C ARG A 131 6.45 8.62 -35.62
N ILE A 132 6.84 8.79 -34.35
CA ILE A 132 7.17 10.10 -33.78
C ILE A 132 8.57 10.17 -33.16
N GLY A 133 9.38 9.12 -33.31
CA GLY A 133 10.75 9.07 -32.81
C GLY A 133 10.85 9.31 -31.31
N ILE A 134 11.82 10.13 -30.90
CA ILE A 134 12.13 10.41 -29.47
C ILE A 134 10.96 11.00 -28.69
N TRP A 135 9.97 11.59 -29.37
CA TRP A 135 8.77 12.11 -28.70
C TRP A 135 7.91 11.01 -28.08
N ALA A 136 7.98 9.76 -28.58
CA ALA A 136 7.23 8.65 -28.01
C ALA A 136 7.65 8.35 -26.55
N PRO A 137 8.92 8.08 -26.23
CA PRO A 137 9.33 7.88 -24.83
C PRO A 137 9.20 9.15 -23.99
N VAL A 138 9.34 10.36 -24.54
CA VAL A 138 9.13 11.61 -23.79
C VAL A 138 7.67 11.76 -23.35
N LEU A 139 6.71 11.53 -24.25
CA LEU A 139 5.27 11.58 -23.90
C LEU A 139 4.90 10.47 -22.93
N LEU A 140 5.45 9.26 -23.10
CA LEU A 140 5.28 8.17 -22.14
C LEU A 140 5.76 8.58 -20.75
N LEU A 141 6.96 9.16 -20.64
CA LEU A 141 7.52 9.64 -19.39
C LEU A 141 6.64 10.71 -18.75
N LEU A 142 6.15 11.69 -19.53
CA LEU A 142 5.24 12.73 -19.03
C LEU A 142 3.92 12.14 -18.51
N ALA A 143 3.31 11.19 -19.23
CA ALA A 143 2.11 10.52 -18.78
C ALA A 143 2.36 9.74 -17.46
N ARG A 144 3.52 9.09 -17.31
CA ARG A 144 3.93 8.38 -16.10
C ARG A 144 4.18 9.34 -14.92
N VAL A 145 4.77 10.51 -15.17
CA VAL A 145 4.93 11.57 -14.15
C VAL A 145 3.57 12.05 -13.65
N VAL A 146 2.62 12.33 -14.55
CA VAL A 146 1.25 12.75 -14.19
C VAL A 146 0.57 11.66 -13.36
N GLN A 147 0.64 10.40 -13.78
CA GLN A 147 0.08 9.26 -13.07
C GLN A 147 0.69 9.11 -11.66
N GLY A 148 2.02 9.11 -11.56
CA GLY A 148 2.72 8.98 -10.28
C GLY A 148 2.45 10.13 -9.33
N PHE A 149 2.41 11.37 -9.83
CA PHE A 149 2.09 12.55 -9.03
C PHE A 149 0.69 12.47 -8.41
N SER A 150 -0.29 11.91 -9.14
CA SER A 150 -1.67 11.80 -8.68
C SER A 150 -1.86 10.82 -7.51
N THR A 151 -1.07 9.75 -7.43
CA THR A 151 -1.30 8.63 -6.47
C THR A 151 -0.69 8.85 -5.08
N GLY A 152 -0.01 9.98 -4.83
CA GLY A 152 0.79 10.24 -3.62
C GLY A 152 0.07 10.27 -2.27
N GLY A 153 -1.26 10.15 -2.21
CA GLY A 153 -2.02 10.22 -0.96
C GLY A 153 -2.98 9.05 -0.70
N GLU A 154 -3.15 8.12 -1.64
CA GLU A 154 -4.28 7.17 -1.59
C GLU A 154 -4.09 6.04 -0.59
N TYR A 155 -2.98 5.30 -0.64
CA TYR A 155 -2.76 4.14 0.23
C TYR A 155 -2.74 4.48 1.73
N GLY A 156 -1.98 5.53 2.11
CA GLY A 156 -1.90 5.97 3.50
C GLY A 156 -3.27 6.37 4.08
N GLY A 157 -4.10 7.01 3.25
CA GLY A 157 -5.48 7.35 3.60
C GLY A 157 -6.37 6.14 3.79
N ALA A 158 -6.36 5.21 2.86
CA ALA A 158 -7.17 3.99 2.91
C ALA A 158 -6.80 3.10 4.10
N ALA A 159 -5.50 2.87 4.34
CA ALA A 159 -5.00 2.07 5.47
C ALA A 159 -5.35 2.72 6.82
N THR A 160 -5.15 4.04 6.96
CA THR A 160 -5.51 4.78 8.18
C THR A 160 -7.01 4.70 8.44
N PHE A 161 -7.82 4.93 7.40
CA PHE A 161 -9.26 4.88 7.49
C PHE A 161 -9.76 3.51 7.96
N ILE A 162 -9.34 2.43 7.32
CA ILE A 162 -9.71 1.07 7.72
C ILE A 162 -9.27 0.79 9.17
N ALA A 163 -8.05 1.20 9.54
CA ALA A 163 -7.51 0.96 10.87
C ALA A 163 -8.30 1.69 11.98
N GLU A 164 -8.73 2.93 11.73
CA GLU A 164 -9.48 3.75 12.70
C GLU A 164 -10.94 3.32 12.87
N TYR A 165 -11.55 2.80 11.79
CA TYR A 165 -12.93 2.28 11.84
C TYR A 165 -13.01 0.82 12.27
N SER A 166 -11.89 0.11 12.36
CA SER A 166 -11.86 -1.29 12.76
C SER A 166 -11.86 -1.44 14.27
N THR A 167 -12.47 -2.52 14.77
CA THR A 167 -12.31 -2.89 16.18
C THR A 167 -10.86 -3.31 16.46
N ASP A 168 -10.42 -3.13 17.71
CA ASP A 168 -9.05 -3.47 18.10
C ASP A 168 -8.71 -4.95 17.84
N ARG A 169 -9.70 -5.85 17.96
CA ARG A 169 -9.55 -7.30 17.77
C ARG A 169 -9.55 -7.76 16.31
N ASN A 170 -10.13 -6.98 15.37
CA ASN A 170 -10.32 -7.41 13.97
C ASN A 170 -9.63 -6.49 12.95
N ARG A 171 -8.69 -5.68 13.41
CA ARG A 171 -8.02 -4.70 12.54
C ARG A 171 -7.18 -5.35 11.44
N GLY A 172 -6.54 -6.50 11.71
CA GLY A 172 -5.80 -7.28 10.72
C GLY A 172 -6.73 -7.84 9.65
N LEU A 173 -7.84 -8.47 10.05
CA LEU A 173 -8.87 -8.95 9.12
C LEU A 173 -9.44 -7.82 8.25
N MET A 174 -9.75 -6.66 8.82
CA MET A 174 -10.28 -5.54 8.03
C MET A 174 -9.22 -4.93 7.11
N GLY A 175 -7.98 -4.81 7.58
CA GLY A 175 -6.86 -4.34 6.77
C GLY A 175 -6.53 -5.26 5.58
N SER A 176 -6.67 -6.57 5.74
CA SER A 176 -6.40 -7.54 4.67
C SER A 176 -7.35 -7.39 3.45
N TRP A 177 -8.52 -6.79 3.62
CA TRP A 177 -9.41 -6.47 2.50
C TRP A 177 -8.85 -5.39 1.58
N LEU A 178 -8.01 -4.48 2.10
CA LEU A 178 -7.32 -3.50 1.26
C LEU A 178 -6.42 -4.21 0.24
N GLU A 179 -5.62 -5.15 0.72
CA GLU A 179 -4.70 -5.91 -0.13
C GLU A 179 -5.41 -6.98 -0.98
N PHE A 180 -6.58 -7.45 -0.55
CA PHE A 180 -7.47 -8.22 -1.43
C PHE A 180 -7.86 -7.39 -2.66
N GLY A 181 -8.11 -6.09 -2.50
CA GLY A 181 -8.32 -5.15 -3.59
C GLY A 181 -7.08 -5.02 -4.49
N THR A 182 -5.89 -4.85 -3.91
CA THR A 182 -4.61 -4.82 -4.63
C THR A 182 -4.46 -6.04 -5.56
N LEU A 183 -4.59 -7.25 -5.00
CA LEU A 183 -4.50 -8.48 -5.78
C LEU A 183 -5.57 -8.56 -6.86
N GLY A 184 -6.82 -8.11 -6.56
CA GLY A 184 -7.90 -8.03 -7.54
C GLY A 184 -7.55 -7.13 -8.73
N GLY A 185 -6.94 -5.99 -8.47
CA GLY A 185 -6.44 -5.07 -9.50
C GLY A 185 -5.34 -5.69 -10.37
N TYR A 186 -4.33 -6.30 -9.75
CA TYR A 186 -3.28 -7.02 -10.45
C TYR A 186 -3.83 -8.16 -11.30
N ILE A 187 -4.73 -9.00 -10.77
CA ILE A 187 -5.36 -10.10 -11.51
C ILE A 187 -6.15 -9.58 -12.71
N ALA A 188 -6.92 -8.52 -12.54
CA ALA A 188 -7.67 -7.90 -13.63
C ALA A 188 -6.73 -7.37 -14.73
N GLY A 189 -5.63 -6.69 -14.35
CA GLY A 189 -4.60 -6.22 -15.26
C GLY A 189 -3.90 -7.38 -15.99
N ALA A 190 -3.38 -8.36 -15.24
CA ALA A 190 -2.72 -9.53 -15.79
C ALA A 190 -3.65 -10.35 -16.68
N GLY A 191 -4.90 -10.56 -16.26
CA GLY A 191 -5.92 -11.26 -17.04
C GLY A 191 -6.22 -10.58 -18.37
N THR A 192 -6.35 -9.24 -18.36
CA THR A 192 -6.54 -8.46 -19.59
C THR A 192 -5.37 -8.61 -20.53
N VAL A 193 -4.14 -8.47 -20.05
CA VAL A 193 -2.93 -8.61 -20.87
C VAL A 193 -2.78 -10.05 -21.37
N THR A 194 -3.00 -11.06 -20.53
CA THR A 194 -2.95 -12.47 -20.92
C THR A 194 -3.96 -12.80 -22.00
N ALA A 195 -5.22 -12.33 -21.84
CA ALA A 195 -6.26 -12.54 -22.85
C ALA A 195 -5.89 -11.92 -24.21
N LEU A 196 -5.28 -10.74 -24.20
CA LEU A 196 -4.80 -10.09 -25.44
C LEU A 196 -3.67 -10.91 -26.09
N HIS A 197 -2.70 -11.39 -25.32
CA HIS A 197 -1.63 -12.27 -25.85
C HIS A 197 -2.14 -13.61 -26.41
N MET A 198 -3.28 -14.10 -25.92
CA MET A 198 -3.91 -15.33 -26.42
C MET A 198 -4.77 -15.10 -27.67
N LEU A 199 -5.36 -13.91 -27.80
CA LEU A 199 -6.31 -13.58 -28.86
C LEU A 199 -5.65 -12.90 -30.07
N LEU A 200 -4.53 -12.20 -29.86
CA LEU A 200 -3.84 -11.39 -30.87
C LEU A 200 -2.51 -12.05 -31.25
N SER A 201 -2.11 -11.87 -32.52
CA SER A 201 -0.74 -12.21 -32.95
C SER A 201 0.27 -11.25 -32.31
N SER A 202 1.55 -11.64 -32.27
CA SER A 202 2.63 -10.77 -31.76
C SER A 202 2.69 -9.44 -32.52
N GLU A 203 2.45 -9.44 -33.83
CA GLU A 203 2.40 -8.22 -34.66
C GLU A 203 1.21 -7.33 -34.25
N GLN A 204 0.02 -7.90 -34.08
CA GLN A 204 -1.17 -7.17 -33.64
C GLN A 204 -0.98 -6.61 -32.23
N MET A 205 -0.33 -7.38 -31.34
CA MET A 205 -0.03 -6.93 -30.00
C MET A 205 0.89 -5.71 -29.99
N LEU A 206 1.95 -5.70 -30.82
CA LEU A 206 2.88 -4.58 -30.95
C LEU A 206 2.29 -3.37 -31.69
N ASP A 207 1.42 -3.57 -32.67
CA ASP A 207 0.82 -2.46 -33.43
C ASP A 207 -0.26 -1.71 -32.62
N TRP A 208 -1.23 -2.42 -32.05
CA TRP A 208 -2.37 -1.79 -31.38
C TRP A 208 -2.83 -2.48 -30.08
N GLY A 209 -2.61 -3.79 -29.93
CA GLY A 209 -3.16 -4.59 -28.84
C GLY A 209 -2.74 -4.07 -27.46
N TRP A 210 -1.51 -3.64 -27.30
CA TRP A 210 -0.98 -3.08 -26.05
C TRP A 210 -1.72 -1.82 -25.56
N ARG A 211 -2.44 -1.13 -26.45
CA ARG A 211 -3.18 0.10 -26.13
C ARG A 211 -4.45 -0.19 -25.35
N ILE A 212 -5.08 -1.34 -25.58
CA ILE A 212 -6.41 -1.68 -25.03
C ILE A 212 -6.45 -1.56 -23.51
N PRO A 213 -5.54 -2.15 -22.72
CA PRO A 213 -5.61 -2.07 -21.25
C PRO A 213 -5.54 -0.63 -20.75
N PHE A 214 -4.72 0.23 -21.39
CA PHE A 214 -4.62 1.64 -21.03
C PHE A 214 -5.90 2.41 -21.39
N LEU A 215 -6.52 2.12 -22.52
CA LEU A 215 -7.78 2.74 -22.91
C LEU A 215 -8.96 2.29 -22.02
N VAL A 216 -8.96 1.06 -21.53
CA VAL A 216 -9.96 0.55 -20.56
C VAL A 216 -9.82 1.24 -19.20
N ALA A 217 -8.63 1.65 -18.81
CA ALA A 217 -8.41 2.38 -17.56
C ALA A 217 -9.20 3.71 -17.48
N GLY A 218 -9.44 4.38 -18.61
CA GLY A 218 -10.26 5.61 -18.67
C GLY A 218 -11.71 5.41 -18.16
N PRO A 219 -12.51 4.54 -18.76
CA PRO A 219 -13.84 4.18 -18.27
C PRO A 219 -13.86 3.65 -16.83
N LEU A 220 -12.87 2.83 -16.45
CA LEU A 220 -12.73 2.36 -15.06
C LEU A 220 -12.50 3.53 -14.11
N GLY A 221 -11.65 4.49 -14.45
CA GLY A 221 -11.42 5.69 -13.67
C GLY A 221 -12.69 6.53 -13.48
N LEU A 222 -13.53 6.66 -14.52
CA LEU A 222 -14.83 7.34 -14.41
C LEU A 222 -15.81 6.58 -13.49
N LEU A 223 -15.80 5.25 -13.53
CA LEU A 223 -16.61 4.43 -12.63
C LEU A 223 -16.15 4.62 -11.17
N GLY A 224 -14.86 4.61 -10.93
CA GLY A 224 -14.29 4.85 -9.59
C GLY A 224 -14.61 6.25 -9.06
N LEU A 225 -14.51 7.27 -9.91
CA LEU A 225 -14.93 8.62 -9.58
C LEU A 225 -16.41 8.68 -9.17
N TYR A 226 -17.30 8.07 -9.98
CA TYR A 226 -18.73 8.01 -9.70
C TYR A 226 -19.02 7.34 -8.35
N MET A 227 -18.37 6.21 -8.07
CA MET A 227 -18.53 5.51 -6.79
C MET A 227 -18.04 6.34 -5.62
N ARG A 228 -16.91 7.04 -5.79
CA ARG A 228 -16.30 7.88 -4.73
C ARG A 228 -17.11 9.14 -4.45
N MET A 229 -17.74 9.72 -5.46
CA MET A 229 -18.65 10.87 -5.29
C MET A 229 -19.93 10.51 -4.55
N LYS A 230 -20.37 9.25 -4.57
CA LYS A 230 -21.53 8.74 -3.82
C LYS A 230 -21.22 8.34 -2.37
N LEU A 231 -19.96 8.21 -2.00
CA LEU A 231 -19.57 7.94 -0.62
C LEU A 231 -19.60 9.27 0.14
N GLU A 232 -20.54 9.41 1.08
CA GLU A 232 -20.56 10.53 2.01
C GLU A 232 -19.29 10.53 2.88
N GLU A 233 -18.78 11.72 3.18
CA GLU A 233 -17.74 11.87 4.19
C GLU A 233 -18.23 11.33 5.52
N THR A 234 -17.36 10.57 6.22
CA THR A 234 -17.74 9.91 7.47
C THR A 234 -18.03 10.93 8.56
N PRO A 235 -19.02 10.68 9.44
CA PRO A 235 -19.33 11.57 10.56
C PRO A 235 -18.12 11.91 11.43
N ALA A 236 -17.24 10.93 11.68
CA ALA A 236 -16.02 11.13 12.43
C ALA A 236 -15.02 12.06 11.73
N PHE A 237 -14.95 12.01 10.40
CA PHE A 237 -14.13 12.94 9.63
C PHE A 237 -14.72 14.36 9.65
N ARG A 238 -16.05 14.48 9.58
CA ARG A 238 -16.73 15.78 9.72
C ARG A 238 -16.46 16.38 11.10
N ALA A 239 -16.61 15.60 12.17
CA ALA A 239 -16.29 16.04 13.52
C ALA A 239 -14.80 16.45 13.69
N PHE A 240 -13.88 15.69 13.11
CA PHE A 240 -12.45 16.01 13.12
C PHE A 240 -12.14 17.27 12.30
N ALA A 241 -12.79 17.44 11.14
CA ALA A 241 -12.64 18.65 10.30
C ALA A 241 -13.15 19.90 11.00
N GLU A 242 -14.31 19.82 11.67
CA GLU A 242 -14.87 20.93 12.47
C GLU A 242 -13.97 21.28 13.68
N GLU A 243 -13.37 20.28 14.31
CA GLU A 243 -12.45 20.48 15.43
C GLU A 243 -11.08 21.01 14.96
N ALA A 244 -10.61 20.56 13.79
CA ALA A 244 -9.39 21.05 13.15
C ALA A 244 -9.53 22.49 12.65
N GLU A 245 -10.73 22.89 12.20
CA GLU A 245 -11.04 24.26 11.80
C GLU A 245 -10.98 25.23 13.00
N LYS A 246 -11.39 24.76 14.18
CA LYS A 246 -11.28 25.51 15.44
C LYS A 246 -9.85 25.63 15.97
N ARG A 247 -8.93 24.74 15.56
CA ARG A 247 -7.53 24.67 16.02
C ARG A 247 -6.51 25.16 14.99
N GLU A 248 -6.90 26.03 14.08
CA GLU A 248 -6.08 26.48 12.92
C GLU A 248 -4.70 27.08 13.30
N HIS A 249 -4.48 27.41 14.58
CA HIS A 249 -3.23 28.02 15.10
C HIS A 249 -2.16 27.03 15.60
N ASP A 250 -2.44 25.72 15.75
CA ASP A 250 -1.55 24.75 16.41
C ASP A 250 -1.16 23.53 15.56
N ARG A 251 -1.19 23.62 14.23
CA ARG A 251 -0.73 22.50 13.39
C ARG A 251 0.79 22.42 13.40
N PRO A 252 1.40 21.33 13.93
CA PRO A 252 2.84 21.17 13.87
C PRO A 252 3.30 21.14 12.40
N GLY A 253 4.23 22.02 12.05
CA GLY A 253 4.80 22.06 10.72
C GLY A 253 5.53 20.72 10.39
N LEU A 254 5.73 20.44 9.10
CA LEU A 254 6.43 19.23 8.64
C LEU A 254 7.78 19.02 9.35
N GLY A 255 8.51 20.11 9.69
CA GLY A 255 9.77 20.04 10.45
C GLY A 255 9.60 19.42 11.83
N ALA A 256 8.54 19.77 12.55
CA ALA A 256 8.23 19.19 13.87
C ALA A 256 7.90 17.71 13.77
N LEU A 257 7.23 17.25 12.69
CA LEU A 257 6.95 15.85 12.45
C LEU A 257 8.24 15.01 12.37
N PHE A 258 9.24 15.49 11.65
CA PHE A 258 10.53 14.79 11.51
C PHE A 258 11.33 14.78 12.81
N GLN A 259 11.32 15.88 13.57
CA GLN A 259 12.04 15.98 14.83
C GLN A 259 11.44 15.09 15.92
N VAL A 260 10.11 15.05 16.04
CA VAL A 260 9.42 14.29 17.11
C VAL A 260 9.21 12.83 16.73
N HIS A 261 8.89 12.52 15.47
CA HIS A 261 8.51 11.18 15.01
C HIS A 261 9.53 10.52 14.06
N GLY A 262 10.75 11.04 13.94
CA GLY A 262 11.76 10.55 12.99
C GLY A 262 12.06 9.05 13.13
N ARG A 263 12.12 8.53 14.36
CA ARG A 263 12.33 7.09 14.60
C ARG A 263 11.17 6.25 14.09
N GLN A 264 9.93 6.68 14.31
CA GLN A 264 8.74 5.98 13.83
C GLN A 264 8.63 6.02 12.31
N LEU A 265 9.02 7.13 11.68
CA LEU A 265 9.11 7.25 10.23
C LEU A 265 10.11 6.26 9.65
N LEU A 266 11.33 6.15 10.21
CA LEU A 266 12.35 5.18 9.77
C LEU A 266 11.87 3.73 9.95
N VAL A 267 11.24 3.41 11.07
CA VAL A 267 10.65 2.08 11.30
C VAL A 267 9.56 1.78 10.27
N CYS A 268 8.68 2.74 9.99
CA CYS A 268 7.66 2.60 8.95
C CYS A 268 8.30 2.36 7.59
N MET A 269 9.31 3.16 7.20
CA MET A 269 10.02 3.00 5.93
C MET A 269 10.70 1.64 5.80
N GLY A 270 11.32 1.11 6.86
CA GLY A 270 11.94 -0.21 6.84
C GLY A 270 10.95 -1.35 6.67
N LEU A 271 9.77 -1.27 7.31
CA LEU A 271 8.67 -2.23 7.10
C LEU A 271 8.10 -2.15 5.68
N VAL A 272 7.85 -0.95 5.20
CA VAL A 272 7.36 -0.70 3.84
C VAL A 272 8.37 -1.17 2.79
N LEU A 273 9.68 -1.02 3.04
CA LEU A 273 10.73 -1.51 2.16
C LEU A 273 10.61 -3.02 1.94
N VAL A 274 10.68 -3.83 2.99
CA VAL A 274 10.64 -5.30 2.83
C VAL A 274 9.32 -5.77 2.23
N PHE A 275 8.20 -5.16 2.60
CA PHE A 275 6.89 -5.44 2.04
C PHE A 275 6.87 -5.16 0.53
N ASN A 276 7.19 -3.93 0.11
CA ASN A 276 7.08 -3.54 -1.29
C ASN A 276 8.15 -4.17 -2.18
N VAL A 277 9.39 -4.37 -1.69
CA VAL A 277 10.39 -5.12 -2.46
C VAL A 277 9.88 -6.52 -2.78
N THR A 278 9.25 -7.20 -1.81
CA THR A 278 8.69 -8.54 -2.04
C THR A 278 7.51 -8.50 -3.01
N ASP A 279 6.62 -7.52 -2.86
CA ASP A 279 5.44 -7.32 -3.71
C ASP A 279 5.83 -7.06 -5.17
N TYR A 280 6.63 -6.03 -5.43
CA TYR A 280 7.06 -5.67 -6.79
C TYR A 280 7.97 -6.72 -7.43
N MET A 281 8.77 -7.44 -6.64
CA MET A 281 9.57 -8.55 -7.13
C MET A 281 8.67 -9.66 -7.68
N LEU A 282 7.69 -10.11 -6.89
CA LEU A 282 6.83 -11.24 -7.26
C LEU A 282 5.76 -10.84 -8.29
N LEU A 283 5.05 -9.74 -8.06
CA LEU A 283 3.85 -9.41 -8.83
C LEU A 283 4.14 -8.57 -10.09
N THR A 284 5.21 -7.79 -10.09
CA THR A 284 5.54 -6.89 -11.21
C THR A 284 6.75 -7.36 -12.02
N TYR A 285 7.83 -7.80 -11.37
CA TYR A 285 9.07 -8.16 -12.07
C TYR A 285 9.09 -9.62 -12.57
N MET A 286 8.56 -10.59 -11.81
CA MET A 286 8.62 -12.00 -12.18
C MET A 286 8.03 -12.33 -13.56
N PRO A 287 6.93 -11.72 -14.04
CA PRO A 287 6.46 -11.97 -15.41
C PRO A 287 7.53 -11.69 -16.48
N SER A 288 8.19 -10.54 -16.39
CA SER A 288 9.27 -10.16 -17.31
C SER A 288 10.53 -11.01 -17.12
N TYR A 289 10.86 -11.39 -15.88
CA TYR A 289 11.96 -12.30 -15.59
C TYR A 289 11.74 -13.69 -16.22
N LEU A 290 10.54 -14.24 -16.11
CA LEU A 290 10.19 -15.52 -16.73
C LEU A 290 10.31 -15.44 -18.26
N SER A 291 9.88 -14.35 -18.90
CA SER A 291 9.92 -14.24 -20.36
C SER A 291 11.31 -13.90 -20.87
N VAL A 292 11.99 -12.91 -20.33
CA VAL A 292 13.26 -12.40 -20.86
C VAL A 292 14.45 -13.24 -20.39
N THR A 293 14.48 -13.60 -19.10
CA THR A 293 15.63 -14.31 -18.51
C THR A 293 15.50 -15.83 -18.67
N MET A 294 14.28 -16.36 -18.49
CA MET A 294 14.02 -17.80 -18.54
C MET A 294 13.47 -18.31 -19.87
N GLY A 295 13.14 -17.41 -20.82
CA GLY A 295 12.67 -17.77 -22.16
C GLY A 295 11.25 -18.33 -22.22
N TYR A 296 10.41 -18.08 -21.18
CA TYR A 296 9.00 -18.49 -21.21
C TYR A 296 8.16 -17.58 -22.10
N ALA A 297 7.11 -18.13 -22.70
CA ALA A 297 6.12 -17.30 -23.37
C ALA A 297 5.46 -16.33 -22.37
N GLU A 298 5.29 -15.05 -22.73
CA GLU A 298 4.73 -14.02 -21.84
C GLU A 298 3.37 -14.42 -21.28
N SER A 299 2.47 -14.95 -22.13
CA SER A 299 1.14 -15.41 -21.69
C SER A 299 1.21 -16.51 -20.63
N LYS A 300 2.18 -17.43 -20.78
CA LYS A 300 2.36 -18.54 -19.82
C LYS A 300 2.91 -18.04 -18.49
N GLY A 301 3.90 -17.15 -18.51
CA GLY A 301 4.44 -16.50 -17.31
C GLY A 301 3.38 -15.72 -16.54
N LEU A 302 2.59 -14.91 -17.24
CA LEU A 302 1.46 -14.16 -16.66
C LEU A 302 0.39 -15.09 -16.07
N LEU A 303 0.04 -16.19 -16.77
CA LEU A 303 -0.95 -17.14 -16.28
C LEU A 303 -0.51 -17.78 -14.95
N LEU A 304 0.77 -18.16 -14.83
CA LEU A 304 1.31 -18.70 -13.58
C LEU A 304 1.19 -17.69 -12.43
N ILE A 305 1.52 -16.40 -12.66
CA ILE A 305 1.37 -15.35 -11.67
C ILE A 305 -0.10 -15.11 -11.31
N ILE A 306 -1.02 -15.14 -12.27
CA ILE A 306 -2.47 -15.03 -12.01
C ILE A 306 -2.93 -16.15 -11.08
N ILE A 307 -2.51 -17.40 -11.33
CA ILE A 307 -2.89 -18.55 -10.48
C ILE A 307 -2.34 -18.35 -9.06
N VAL A 308 -1.09 -17.91 -8.92
CA VAL A 308 -0.49 -17.59 -7.63
C VAL A 308 -1.31 -16.52 -6.89
N MET A 309 -1.65 -15.41 -7.56
CA MET A 309 -2.45 -14.33 -6.98
C MET A 309 -3.86 -14.78 -6.60
N LEU A 310 -4.51 -15.61 -7.42
CA LEU A 310 -5.83 -16.18 -7.11
C LEU A 310 -5.81 -17.04 -5.84
N VAL A 311 -4.72 -17.78 -5.60
CA VAL A 311 -4.53 -18.56 -4.35
C VAL A 311 -4.20 -17.61 -3.19
N MET A 312 -3.41 -16.57 -3.42
CA MET A 312 -3.06 -15.59 -2.39
C MET A 312 -4.27 -14.79 -1.88
N MET A 313 -5.24 -14.48 -2.74
CA MET A 313 -6.42 -13.67 -2.35
C MET A 313 -7.17 -14.21 -1.11
N PRO A 314 -7.68 -15.46 -1.10
CA PRO A 314 -8.33 -16.01 0.08
C PRO A 314 -7.35 -16.18 1.25
N LEU A 315 -6.09 -16.55 0.97
CA LEU A 315 -5.07 -16.70 2.00
C LEU A 315 -4.75 -15.37 2.69
N ASN A 316 -4.88 -14.23 2.00
CA ASN A 316 -4.69 -12.92 2.58
C ASN A 316 -5.73 -12.62 3.67
N ILE A 317 -7.01 -12.97 3.43
CA ILE A 317 -8.07 -12.81 4.42
C ILE A 317 -7.82 -13.74 5.64
N VAL A 318 -7.44 -14.99 5.38
CA VAL A 318 -7.06 -15.95 6.43
C VAL A 318 -5.85 -15.44 7.22
N GLY A 319 -4.84 -14.91 6.53
CA GLY A 319 -3.67 -14.27 7.13
C GLY A 319 -4.04 -13.09 8.03
N GLY A 320 -5.03 -12.28 7.65
CA GLY A 320 -5.56 -11.19 8.49
C GLY A 320 -6.12 -11.68 9.82
N VAL A 321 -6.86 -12.80 9.80
CA VAL A 321 -7.35 -13.45 11.03
C VAL A 321 -6.19 -13.99 11.88
N PHE A 322 -5.18 -14.60 11.25
CA PHE A 322 -3.99 -15.08 11.96
C PHE A 322 -3.18 -13.91 12.53
N SER A 323 -3.03 -12.81 11.80
CA SER A 323 -2.37 -11.60 12.26
C SER A 323 -3.03 -11.00 13.52
N ASP A 324 -4.38 -11.05 13.60
CA ASP A 324 -5.09 -10.62 14.81
C ASP A 324 -4.96 -11.59 16.00
N LYS A 325 -4.80 -12.92 15.73
CA LYS A 325 -4.73 -13.96 16.79
C LYS A 325 -3.31 -14.25 17.26
N LEU A 326 -2.37 -14.44 16.34
CA LEU A 326 -0.98 -14.78 16.66
C LEU A 326 -0.15 -13.54 16.98
N GLY A 327 -0.58 -12.39 16.50
CA GLY A 327 0.18 -11.15 16.54
C GLY A 327 0.80 -10.79 15.19
N ARG A 328 1.04 -9.51 15.00
CA ARG A 328 1.60 -8.95 13.77
C ARG A 328 3.10 -9.17 13.68
N ARG A 329 3.80 -9.05 14.83
CA ARG A 329 5.25 -9.29 14.90
C ARG A 329 5.66 -10.69 14.46
N PRO A 330 5.09 -11.79 15.00
CA PRO A 330 5.42 -13.15 14.56
C PRO A 330 5.20 -13.37 13.06
N MET A 331 4.12 -12.82 12.51
CA MET A 331 3.82 -12.93 11.07
C MET A 331 4.88 -12.27 10.21
N ILE A 332 5.26 -11.03 10.51
CA ILE A 332 6.25 -10.26 9.75
C ILE A 332 7.65 -10.86 9.92
N ILE A 333 8.04 -11.24 11.14
CA ILE A 333 9.33 -11.89 11.41
C ILE A 333 9.41 -13.24 10.68
N GLY A 334 8.35 -14.04 10.75
CA GLY A 334 8.26 -15.33 10.05
C GLY A 334 8.42 -15.18 8.54
N ALA A 335 7.79 -14.16 7.93
CA ALA A 335 7.94 -13.84 6.51
C ALA A 335 9.39 -13.44 6.16
N CYS A 336 10.02 -12.59 6.96
CA CYS A 336 11.42 -12.21 6.73
C CYS A 336 12.36 -13.42 6.83
N ILE A 337 12.17 -14.29 7.83
CA ILE A 337 12.97 -15.54 7.97
C ILE A 337 12.71 -16.47 6.76
N ALA A 338 11.45 -16.61 6.34
CA ALA A 338 11.10 -17.41 5.17
C ALA A 338 11.80 -16.88 3.91
N LEU A 339 11.84 -15.56 3.68
CA LEU A 339 12.57 -14.97 2.56
C LEU A 339 14.08 -15.22 2.65
N LEU A 340 14.70 -15.13 3.84
CA LEU A 340 16.13 -15.42 4.01
C LEU A 340 16.49 -16.86 3.68
N VAL A 341 15.62 -17.81 4.04
CA VAL A 341 15.90 -19.25 3.89
C VAL A 341 15.44 -19.75 2.51
N LEU A 342 14.28 -19.27 2.03
CA LEU A 342 13.61 -19.84 0.87
C LEU A 342 13.85 -19.07 -0.44
N ALA A 343 14.33 -17.82 -0.42
CA ALA A 343 14.44 -17.04 -1.65
C ALA A 343 15.32 -17.73 -2.71
N VAL A 344 16.50 -18.23 -2.35
CA VAL A 344 17.39 -18.96 -3.28
C VAL A 344 16.75 -20.27 -3.74
N PRO A 345 16.28 -21.19 -2.86
CA PRO A 345 15.55 -22.37 -3.28
C PRO A 345 14.37 -22.06 -4.21
N CYS A 346 13.58 -21.02 -3.92
CA CYS A 346 12.43 -20.64 -4.75
C CYS A 346 12.88 -20.21 -6.16
N LEU A 347 13.93 -19.41 -6.29
CA LEU A 347 14.45 -18.99 -7.59
C LEU A 347 15.07 -20.16 -8.37
N LEU A 348 15.68 -21.13 -7.70
CA LEU A 348 16.13 -22.37 -8.33
C LEU A 348 14.95 -23.20 -8.86
N LEU A 349 13.84 -23.27 -8.12
CA LEU A 349 12.61 -23.90 -8.60
C LEU A 349 12.03 -23.15 -9.80
N VAL A 350 12.04 -21.83 -9.77
CA VAL A 350 11.58 -20.97 -10.89
C VAL A 350 12.45 -21.20 -12.14
N GLY A 351 13.76 -21.40 -11.99
CA GLY A 351 14.69 -21.71 -13.07
C GLY A 351 14.65 -23.15 -13.59
N SER A 352 13.83 -24.04 -13.01
CA SER A 352 13.85 -25.48 -13.30
C SER A 352 13.30 -25.90 -14.67
N GLY A 353 12.56 -25.01 -15.36
CA GLY A 353 11.89 -25.34 -16.63
C GLY A 353 10.62 -26.18 -16.48
N ASN A 354 10.23 -26.60 -15.28
CA ASN A 354 9.02 -27.35 -15.01
C ASN A 354 7.93 -26.45 -14.41
N ASP A 355 6.76 -26.37 -15.05
CA ASP A 355 5.66 -25.48 -14.65
C ASP A 355 5.21 -25.68 -13.21
N GLY A 356 5.16 -26.93 -12.74
CA GLY A 356 4.78 -27.26 -11.35
C GLY A 356 5.80 -26.78 -10.33
N LEU A 357 7.10 -26.90 -10.65
CA LEU A 357 8.18 -26.40 -9.78
C LEU A 357 8.26 -24.87 -9.80
N ILE A 358 8.03 -24.26 -10.97
CA ILE A 358 7.94 -22.80 -11.08
C ILE A 358 6.78 -22.28 -10.23
N PHE A 359 5.59 -22.88 -10.38
CA PHE A 359 4.44 -22.52 -9.56
C PHE A 359 4.73 -22.67 -8.07
N LEU A 360 5.38 -23.78 -7.66
CA LEU A 360 5.76 -24.01 -6.27
C LEU A 360 6.71 -22.91 -5.75
N GLY A 361 7.74 -22.57 -6.51
CA GLY A 361 8.69 -21.50 -6.15
C GLY A 361 8.01 -20.15 -5.99
N LEU A 362 7.17 -19.76 -6.97
CA LEU A 362 6.39 -18.53 -6.92
C LEU A 362 5.38 -18.53 -5.76
N MET A 363 4.73 -19.67 -5.49
CA MET A 363 3.75 -19.79 -4.40
C MET A 363 4.39 -19.69 -3.02
N LEU A 364 5.59 -20.26 -2.82
CA LEU A 364 6.33 -20.11 -1.56
C LEU A 364 6.72 -18.66 -1.29
N LEU A 365 7.17 -17.91 -2.32
CA LEU A 365 7.38 -16.47 -2.22
C LEU A 365 6.06 -15.73 -1.97
N GLY A 366 4.97 -16.16 -2.62
CA GLY A 366 3.62 -15.62 -2.42
C GLY A 366 3.12 -15.81 -1.00
N LEU A 367 3.39 -16.94 -0.35
CA LEU A 367 3.04 -17.16 1.06
C LEU A 367 3.80 -16.22 2.01
N ALA A 368 5.08 -15.95 1.75
CA ALA A 368 5.82 -14.94 2.49
C ALA A 368 5.20 -13.53 2.28
N LEU A 369 4.81 -13.21 1.05
CA LEU A 369 4.12 -11.95 0.73
C LEU A 369 2.76 -11.86 1.43
N VAL A 370 1.96 -12.94 1.49
CA VAL A 370 0.68 -12.97 2.23
C VAL A 370 0.85 -12.58 3.69
N CYS A 371 1.94 -13.00 4.35
CA CYS A 371 2.20 -12.60 5.74
C CYS A 371 2.41 -11.09 5.87
N PHE A 372 3.04 -10.44 4.88
CA PHE A 372 3.18 -8.98 4.84
C PHE A 372 1.85 -8.30 4.51
N THR A 373 1.20 -8.66 3.41
CA THR A 373 -0.04 -8.05 2.93
C THR A 373 -1.17 -8.14 3.95
N SER A 374 -1.26 -9.24 4.70
CA SER A 374 -2.25 -9.41 5.75
C SER A 374 -1.96 -8.64 7.04
N SER A 375 -0.71 -8.24 7.30
CA SER A 375 -0.30 -7.63 8.56
C SER A 375 0.01 -6.13 8.44
N MET A 376 0.56 -5.67 7.31
CA MET A 376 1.03 -4.29 7.13
C MET A 376 -0.07 -3.23 7.19
N PRO A 377 -1.27 -3.41 6.58
CA PRO A 377 -2.31 -2.38 6.63
C PRO A 377 -2.80 -2.07 8.04
N SER A 378 -2.65 -3.02 8.98
CA SER A 378 -3.00 -2.83 10.38
C SER A 378 -1.80 -2.40 11.25
N THR A 379 -0.58 -2.76 10.87
CA THR A 379 0.65 -2.46 11.63
C THR A 379 1.12 -1.03 11.40
N LEU A 380 1.16 -0.58 10.15
CA LEU A 380 1.74 0.72 9.78
C LEU A 380 0.99 1.91 10.42
N PRO A 381 -0.36 1.99 10.41
CA PRO A 381 -1.08 3.06 11.09
C PRO A 381 -0.89 3.05 12.62
N ALA A 382 -0.68 1.86 13.22
CA ALA A 382 -0.50 1.71 14.65
C ALA A 382 0.86 2.24 15.17
N LEU A 383 1.80 2.56 14.28
CA LEU A 383 3.08 3.18 14.65
C LEU A 383 2.92 4.65 15.08
N PHE A 384 1.88 5.33 14.61
CA PHE A 384 1.71 6.78 14.74
C PHE A 384 0.53 7.17 15.62
N TYR A 385 0.66 8.33 16.28
CA TYR A 385 -0.42 8.94 17.05
C TYR A 385 -1.51 9.54 16.14
N THR A 386 -2.76 9.52 16.58
CA THR A 386 -3.93 9.97 15.81
C THR A 386 -3.75 11.32 15.10
N PRO A 387 -3.27 12.40 15.75
CA PRO A 387 -3.17 13.71 15.09
C PRO A 387 -2.21 13.77 13.90
N VAL A 388 -1.21 12.89 13.86
CA VAL A 388 -0.15 12.87 12.83
C VAL A 388 -0.15 11.60 11.99
N ARG A 389 -1.00 10.62 12.32
CA ARG A 389 -1.02 9.29 11.72
C ARG A 389 -1.11 9.32 10.20
N TYR A 390 -2.07 10.08 9.67
CA TYR A 390 -2.27 10.14 8.23
C TYR A 390 -1.05 10.74 7.51
N SER A 391 -0.61 11.92 7.93
CA SER A 391 0.52 12.61 7.29
C SER A 391 1.82 11.81 7.42
N ALA A 392 2.12 11.29 8.62
CA ALA A 392 3.33 10.52 8.89
C ALA A 392 3.36 9.21 8.10
N LEU A 393 2.25 8.46 8.07
CA LEU A 393 2.14 7.23 7.29
C LEU A 393 2.26 7.52 5.80
N SER A 394 1.55 8.52 5.27
CA SER A 394 1.61 8.86 3.84
C SER A 394 3.02 9.25 3.40
N ILE A 395 3.74 10.05 4.19
CA ILE A 395 5.11 10.46 3.88
C ILE A 395 6.05 9.23 3.92
N ALA A 396 6.06 8.49 5.02
CA ALA A 396 6.96 7.34 5.18
C ALA A 396 6.70 6.26 4.12
N PHE A 397 5.44 5.96 3.84
CA PHE A 397 5.03 4.98 2.84
C PHE A 397 5.48 5.42 1.43
N ASN A 398 5.13 6.64 1.00
CA ASN A 398 5.46 7.09 -0.35
C ASN A 398 6.96 7.25 -0.58
N VAL A 399 7.72 7.74 0.41
CA VAL A 399 9.19 7.80 0.30
C VAL A 399 9.79 6.40 0.17
N SER A 400 9.35 5.46 1.00
CA SER A 400 9.88 4.09 0.96
C SER A 400 9.48 3.34 -0.32
N VAL A 401 8.21 3.44 -0.74
CA VAL A 401 7.73 2.85 -2.00
C VAL A 401 8.49 3.43 -3.19
N SER A 402 8.71 4.75 -3.22
CA SER A 402 9.43 5.41 -4.31
C SER A 402 10.87 4.94 -4.42
N LEU A 403 11.58 4.87 -3.29
CA LEU A 403 13.01 4.54 -3.28
C LEU A 403 13.28 3.04 -3.45
N PHE A 404 12.40 2.18 -2.95
CA PHE A 404 12.65 0.74 -2.87
C PHE A 404 11.65 -0.11 -3.66
N GLY A 405 10.33 0.15 -3.54
CA GLY A 405 9.30 -0.59 -4.26
C GLY A 405 9.36 -0.36 -5.77
N GLY A 406 9.10 0.87 -6.20
CA GLY A 406 9.06 1.23 -7.61
C GLY A 406 10.39 1.09 -8.36
N THR A 407 11.52 1.07 -7.64
CA THR A 407 12.85 0.83 -8.22
C THR A 407 13.20 -0.66 -8.32
N THR A 408 12.52 -1.54 -7.59
CA THR A 408 12.82 -2.99 -7.54
C THR A 408 12.90 -3.63 -8.93
N PRO A 409 11.92 -3.47 -9.85
CA PRO A 409 12.01 -4.08 -11.17
C PRO A 409 13.19 -3.57 -11.98
N LEU A 410 13.44 -2.26 -11.95
CA LEU A 410 14.55 -1.62 -12.66
C LEU A 410 15.91 -2.11 -12.15
N VAL A 411 16.13 -2.01 -10.84
CA VAL A 411 17.40 -2.36 -10.20
C VAL A 411 17.69 -3.84 -10.38
N THR A 412 16.68 -4.69 -10.22
CA THR A 412 16.84 -6.14 -10.36
C THR A 412 17.14 -6.54 -11.80
N ALA A 413 16.40 -6.00 -12.78
CA ALA A 413 16.67 -6.24 -14.20
C ALA A 413 18.08 -5.80 -14.60
N TRP A 414 18.50 -4.61 -14.16
CA TRP A 414 19.84 -4.09 -14.42
C TRP A 414 20.96 -4.94 -13.76
N LEU A 415 20.75 -5.39 -12.52
CA LEU A 415 21.71 -6.24 -11.83
C LEU A 415 21.83 -7.62 -12.50
N VAL A 416 20.72 -8.24 -12.90
CA VAL A 416 20.72 -9.52 -13.64
C VAL A 416 21.49 -9.36 -14.96
N GLU A 417 21.23 -8.32 -15.72
CA GLU A 417 21.97 -8.03 -16.98
C GLU A 417 23.45 -7.80 -16.72
N ARG A 418 23.79 -7.04 -15.70
CA ARG A 418 25.18 -6.67 -15.39
C ARG A 418 26.02 -7.83 -14.87
N THR A 419 25.45 -8.70 -14.08
CA THR A 419 26.14 -9.83 -13.42
C THR A 419 26.05 -11.13 -14.18
N GLY A 420 25.02 -11.29 -15.03
CA GLY A 420 24.67 -12.55 -15.68
C GLY A 420 24.15 -13.62 -14.70
N ASP A 421 23.92 -13.27 -13.43
CA ASP A 421 23.46 -14.20 -12.40
C ASP A 421 21.93 -14.17 -12.26
N PRO A 422 21.22 -15.27 -12.60
CA PRO A 422 19.77 -15.34 -12.46
C PRO A 422 19.28 -15.37 -11.00
N LEU A 423 20.17 -15.55 -10.02
CA LEU A 423 19.80 -15.56 -8.59
C LEU A 423 19.78 -14.18 -7.93
N VAL A 424 20.14 -13.13 -8.65
CA VAL A 424 20.09 -11.74 -8.15
C VAL A 424 18.74 -11.38 -7.50
N PRO A 425 17.56 -11.73 -8.05
CA PRO A 425 16.28 -11.47 -7.39
C PRO A 425 16.19 -12.07 -5.98
N ALA A 426 16.75 -13.27 -5.77
CA ALA A 426 16.79 -13.90 -4.45
C ALA A 426 17.65 -13.11 -3.48
N TYR A 427 18.87 -12.71 -3.88
CA TYR A 427 19.77 -11.94 -3.02
C TYR A 427 19.17 -10.56 -2.67
N TYR A 428 18.44 -9.95 -3.61
CA TYR A 428 17.76 -8.68 -3.37
C TYR A 428 16.64 -8.83 -2.32
N LEU A 429 15.83 -9.90 -2.41
CA LEU A 429 14.82 -10.26 -1.41
C LEU A 429 15.44 -10.54 -0.05
N MET A 430 16.55 -11.28 0.01
CA MET A 430 17.27 -11.56 1.26
C MET A 430 17.79 -10.28 1.90
N GLY A 431 18.36 -9.36 1.12
CA GLY A 431 18.80 -8.05 1.62
C GLY A 431 17.64 -7.24 2.23
N ALA A 432 16.50 -7.20 1.55
CA ALA A 432 15.30 -6.55 2.09
C ALA A 432 14.80 -7.23 3.37
N ALA A 433 14.85 -8.57 3.44
CA ALA A 433 14.46 -9.34 4.61
C ALA A 433 15.34 -9.06 5.84
N VAL A 434 16.65 -8.89 5.65
CA VAL A 434 17.57 -8.47 6.73
C VAL A 434 17.16 -7.11 7.29
N ILE A 435 16.88 -6.14 6.41
CA ILE A 435 16.42 -4.80 6.83
C ILE A 435 15.08 -4.92 7.58
N GLY A 436 14.16 -5.76 7.09
CA GLY A 436 12.89 -6.04 7.75
C GLY A 436 13.07 -6.61 9.16
N LEU A 437 13.95 -7.60 9.35
CA LEU A 437 14.25 -8.18 10.66
C LEU A 437 14.85 -7.16 11.62
N VAL A 438 15.84 -6.38 11.17
CA VAL A 438 16.43 -5.30 11.99
C VAL A 438 15.35 -4.29 12.39
N THR A 439 14.48 -3.92 11.46
CA THR A 439 13.38 -2.99 11.74
C THR A 439 12.42 -3.56 12.78
N MET A 440 12.12 -4.86 12.72
CA MET A 440 11.21 -5.53 13.68
C MET A 440 11.74 -5.56 15.12
N LEU A 441 13.03 -5.33 15.36
CA LEU A 441 13.57 -5.15 16.72
C LEU A 441 13.00 -3.91 17.40
N PHE A 442 12.60 -2.90 16.63
CA PHE A 442 12.06 -1.64 17.12
C PHE A 442 10.52 -1.57 17.13
N VAL A 443 9.85 -2.58 16.59
CA VAL A 443 8.37 -2.64 16.53
C VAL A 443 7.85 -3.40 17.73
N LYS A 444 6.89 -2.82 18.45
CA LYS A 444 6.14 -3.52 19.52
C LYS A 444 4.91 -4.21 18.93
N GLU A 445 4.44 -5.27 19.59
CA GLU A 445 3.17 -5.92 19.20
C GLU A 445 2.00 -4.94 19.34
N THR A 446 1.13 -4.94 18.35
CA THR A 446 -0.02 -4.03 18.27
C THR A 446 -1.36 -4.77 18.09
N ALA A 447 -1.35 -6.12 18.01
CA ALA A 447 -2.57 -6.90 17.86
C ALA A 447 -3.44 -6.80 19.12
N GLY A 448 -4.73 -6.56 18.91
CA GLY A 448 -5.71 -6.44 19.99
C GLY A 448 -5.55 -5.20 20.88
N LEU A 449 -4.63 -4.29 20.55
CA LEU A 449 -4.41 -3.05 21.31
C LEU A 449 -5.08 -1.86 20.62
N PRO A 450 -5.55 -0.87 21.39
CA PRO A 450 -6.02 0.40 20.83
C PRO A 450 -4.93 1.08 20.00
N LEU A 451 -5.32 1.84 18.99
CA LEU A 451 -4.38 2.68 18.25
C LEU A 451 -3.86 3.80 19.16
N ARG A 452 -2.61 4.17 18.98
CA ARG A 452 -2.00 5.25 19.76
C ARG A 452 -2.78 6.54 19.62
N GLY A 453 -3.18 7.14 20.75
CA GLY A 453 -3.97 8.37 20.77
C GLY A 453 -5.42 8.20 20.34
N SER A 454 -5.95 6.97 20.23
CA SER A 454 -7.36 6.69 19.98
C SER A 454 -7.96 5.92 21.15
N PRO A 455 -9.26 6.13 21.44
CA PRO A 455 -9.96 5.31 22.42
C PRO A 455 -10.06 3.84 21.97
N PRO A 456 -10.27 2.89 22.89
CA PRO A 456 -10.55 1.49 22.55
C PRO A 456 -11.76 1.37 21.64
N ALA A 457 -11.64 0.55 20.58
CA ALA A 457 -12.69 0.32 19.59
C ALA A 457 -13.25 -1.10 19.70
N VAL A 458 -14.56 -1.23 19.96
CA VAL A 458 -15.24 -2.52 20.16
C VAL A 458 -16.39 -2.72 19.16
N GLY A 459 -16.78 -3.99 18.97
CA GLY A 459 -17.81 -4.36 17.98
C GLY A 459 -19.26 -4.27 18.47
N CYS A 460 -19.49 -4.13 19.78
CA CYS A 460 -20.84 -4.00 20.34
C CYS A 460 -20.82 -3.43 21.77
N ARG A 461 -21.99 -2.93 22.21
CA ARG A 461 -22.18 -2.40 23.58
C ARG A 461 -21.89 -3.42 24.70
N LYS A 462 -22.08 -4.73 24.44
CA LYS A 462 -21.76 -5.77 25.42
C LYS A 462 -20.25 -5.88 25.67
N GLU A 463 -19.45 -5.75 24.61
CA GLU A 463 -17.98 -5.71 24.73
C GLU A 463 -17.51 -4.44 25.44
N ALA A 464 -18.15 -3.29 25.17
CA ALA A 464 -17.88 -2.06 25.90
C ALA A 464 -18.15 -2.21 27.41
N ALA A 465 -19.30 -2.78 27.77
CA ALA A 465 -19.64 -3.04 29.18
C ALA A 465 -18.66 -4.03 29.83
N ALA A 466 -18.23 -5.07 29.11
CA ALA A 466 -17.25 -6.03 29.61
C ALA A 466 -15.86 -5.38 29.82
N LEU A 467 -15.46 -4.45 28.99
CA LEU A 467 -14.21 -3.68 29.15
C LEU A 467 -14.27 -2.76 30.37
N LEU A 468 -15.43 -2.14 30.63
CA LEU A 468 -15.64 -1.28 31.80
C LEU A 468 -15.60 -2.06 33.11
N MET A 469 -16.07 -3.32 33.09
CA MET A 469 -16.09 -4.21 34.27
C MET A 469 -14.75 -4.97 34.44
N SER A 470 -13.88 -4.97 33.43
CA SER A 470 -12.60 -5.65 33.53
C SER A 470 -11.60 -4.80 34.28
N ASP A 471 -10.99 -5.37 35.35
CA ASP A 471 -9.81 -4.80 36.02
C ASP A 471 -8.54 -4.84 35.15
N ALA A 472 -8.68 -5.22 33.88
CA ALA A 472 -7.57 -5.24 32.94
C ALA A 472 -7.03 -3.82 32.77
N PRO A 473 -5.72 -3.60 32.93
CA PRO A 473 -5.14 -2.29 32.75
C PRO A 473 -5.27 -1.92 31.26
N VAL A 474 -6.25 -1.08 30.95
CA VAL A 474 -6.29 -0.44 29.62
C VAL A 474 -5.12 0.53 29.60
N THR A 475 -4.19 0.31 28.70
CA THR A 475 -3.07 1.24 28.49
C THR A 475 -3.63 2.49 27.82
N VAL A 476 -4.11 3.41 28.64
CA VAL A 476 -4.37 4.78 28.18
C VAL A 476 -3.02 5.46 28.10
N ASP A 477 -2.73 6.04 26.95
CA ASP A 477 -1.50 6.79 26.72
C ASP A 477 -1.48 7.99 27.71
N PRO A 478 -0.42 8.14 28.55
CA PRO A 478 -0.35 9.26 29.48
C PRO A 478 -0.23 10.63 28.80
N ASP A 479 0.11 10.67 27.51
CA ASP A 479 0.28 11.88 26.73
C ASP A 479 -1.00 12.32 25.98
N LEU A 480 -2.14 11.65 26.21
CA LEU A 480 -3.43 12.16 25.75
C LEU A 480 -3.73 13.49 26.47
N PRO A 481 -3.93 14.60 25.74
CA PRO A 481 -4.46 15.81 26.37
C PRO A 481 -5.77 15.46 27.09
N PRO A 482 -6.03 16.03 28.29
CA PRO A 482 -7.30 15.81 28.96
C PRO A 482 -8.42 16.16 27.97
N LEU A 483 -9.35 15.22 27.76
CA LEU A 483 -10.56 15.50 26.99
C LEU A 483 -11.21 16.77 27.58
N PRO A 484 -11.64 17.73 26.76
CA PRO A 484 -12.32 18.90 27.26
C PRO A 484 -13.47 18.43 28.15
N ASP A 485 -13.59 19.01 29.34
CA ASP A 485 -14.71 18.75 30.24
C ASP A 485 -15.99 18.92 29.42
N VAL A 486 -16.67 17.81 29.14
CA VAL A 486 -17.98 17.84 28.51
C VAL A 486 -18.90 18.47 29.54
N ALA A 487 -19.27 19.71 29.26
CA ALA A 487 -20.27 20.41 30.03
C ALA A 487 -21.51 19.54 30.22
N ASP A 488 -21.96 19.46 31.46
CA ASP A 488 -23.21 18.99 32.00
C ASP A 488 -24.16 18.16 31.10
N PRO A 489 -24.45 16.89 31.46
CA PRO A 489 -25.32 16.01 30.66
C PRO A 489 -26.77 16.50 30.50
N GLU A 490 -27.19 17.55 31.15
CA GLU A 490 -28.56 18.09 31.05
C GLU A 490 -28.86 18.88 29.77
N GLN A 491 -27.87 19.14 28.90
CA GLN A 491 -28.08 19.96 27.69
C GLN A 491 -28.30 19.13 26.41
N VAL A 492 -28.27 17.82 26.44
CA VAL A 492 -28.61 16.98 25.27
C VAL A 492 -30.08 16.61 25.33
N LYS A 493 -30.95 17.53 24.92
CA LYS A 493 -32.35 17.18 24.58
C LYS A 493 -32.34 16.33 23.30
N PRO A 494 -33.04 15.18 23.27
CA PRO A 494 -33.19 14.39 22.06
C PRO A 494 -34.01 15.20 21.06
N ALA A 495 -33.44 15.52 19.91
CA ALA A 495 -34.24 15.93 18.75
C ALA A 495 -34.98 14.70 18.21
N LEU A 496 -36.30 14.78 18.21
CA LEU A 496 -37.26 13.84 17.62
C LEU A 496 -37.07 13.78 16.09
#